data_e9e98a2ddf6e24265af67210e5d33091
#
_entry.id   e9e98a2ddf6e24265af67210e5d33091
#
_cell.length_a   1.000
_cell.length_b   1.000
_cell.length_c   1.000
_cell.angle_alpha   90.00
_cell.angle_beta   90.00
_cell.angle_gamma   90.00
#
_symmetry.space_group_name_H-M   'P 1'
#
loop_
_entity.id
_entity.type
_entity.pdbx_description
1 polymer ?
#
loop_
_entity_poly.entity_id
_entity_poly.type
_entity_poly.pdbx_seq_one_letter_code
_entity_poly.pdbx_strand_id
1 'polypeptide(L)' 'MNPVNKYVEVKEDLAGGVPVFKGTRVAVKTLIDYLEEQSLEEFLKGFPSVSREQAESVIEMAAEKFIAELST' A
#
# COMPACT_ATOMS: atom_id res chain seq x y z
N MET A 1 -3.56 -6.23 15.24
CA MET A 1 -4.64 -6.59 15.16
C MET A 1 -5.20 -6.55 13.88
N ASN A 2 -5.47 -6.81 13.19
CA ASN A 2 -6.31 -6.95 12.24
C ASN A 2 -6.05 -6.28 11.04
N PRO A 3 -6.71 -6.60 10.05
CA PRO A 3 -6.58 -5.94 8.81
C PRO A 3 -6.91 -4.51 9.03
N VAL A 4 -6.18 -3.67 8.39
CA VAL A 4 -6.41 -2.27 8.46
C VAL A 4 -7.69 -1.93 7.74
N ASN A 5 -7.94 -2.59 6.60
CA ASN A 5 -9.18 -2.42 5.89
C ASN A 5 -9.28 -3.55 4.87
N LYS A 6 -10.16 -3.42 3.90
CA LYS A 6 -10.33 -4.52 2.95
C LYS A 6 -9.23 -4.60 1.91
N TYR A 7 -8.32 -3.64 1.88
CA TYR A 7 -7.24 -3.62 0.89
C TYR A 7 -5.88 -3.96 1.49
N VAL A 8 -5.70 -3.80 2.78
CA VAL A 8 -4.41 -3.90 3.45
C VAL A 8 -4.55 -4.76 4.70
N GLU A 9 -3.56 -5.57 4.97
CA GLU A 9 -3.56 -6.39 6.19
C GLU A 9 -2.15 -6.46 6.75
N VAL A 10 -2.06 -6.81 8.03
CA VAL A 10 -0.79 -7.01 8.69
C VAL A 10 -0.75 -8.44 9.18
N LYS A 11 0.27 -9.19 8.76
CA LYS A 11 0.47 -10.57 9.21
C LYS A 11 1.85 -10.66 9.80
N GLU A 12 1.93 -11.09 11.04
CA GLU A 12 3.20 -11.07 11.75
C GLU A 12 4.24 -11.99 11.14
N ASP A 13 3.80 -13.06 10.52
CA ASP A 13 4.71 -14.01 9.91
C ASP A 13 4.96 -13.71 8.45
N LEU A 14 4.57 -12.54 7.98
CA LEU A 14 4.72 -12.18 6.59
C LEU A 14 5.31 -10.79 6.51
N ALA A 15 6.39 -10.64 5.76
CA ALA A 15 7.04 -9.35 5.54
C ALA A 15 7.45 -8.67 6.83
N GLY A 16 7.74 -9.47 7.87
CA GLY A 16 8.20 -8.91 9.13
C GLY A 16 7.14 -8.16 9.90
N GLY A 17 5.87 -8.40 9.61
CA GLY A 17 4.80 -7.72 10.33
C GLY A 17 4.43 -6.37 9.79
N VAL A 18 4.94 -6.00 8.61
CA VAL A 18 4.59 -4.72 8.02
C VAL A 18 3.31 -4.88 7.20
N PRO A 19 2.61 -3.78 6.92
CA PRO A 19 1.39 -3.86 6.13
C PRO A 19 1.67 -4.36 4.71
N VAL A 20 0.83 -5.26 4.23
CA VAL A 20 0.92 -5.76 2.86
C VAL A 20 -0.45 -5.59 2.22
N PHE A 21 -0.49 -5.60 0.91
CA PHE A 21 -1.76 -5.60 0.20
C PHE A 21 -2.45 -6.93 0.46
N LYS A 22 -3.73 -6.88 0.78
CA LYS A 22 -4.47 -8.07 1.18
C LYS A 22 -4.39 -9.14 0.11
N GLY A 23 -4.08 -10.35 0.53
CA GLY A 23 -3.97 -11.47 -0.40
C GLY A 23 -2.65 -11.56 -1.12
N THR A 24 -1.70 -10.71 -0.79
CA THR A 24 -0.40 -10.71 -1.46
C THR A 24 0.72 -10.69 -0.43
N ARG A 25 1.95 -10.78 -0.93
CA ARG A 25 3.14 -10.59 -0.09
C ARG A 25 3.79 -9.24 -0.37
N VAL A 26 3.13 -8.39 -1.12
CA VAL A 26 3.70 -7.10 -1.52
C VAL A 26 3.45 -6.08 -0.42
N ALA A 27 4.52 -5.55 0.15
CA ALA A 27 4.40 -4.56 1.21
C ALA A 27 3.87 -3.24 0.64
N VAL A 28 3.05 -2.57 1.43
CA VAL A 28 2.53 -1.26 1.04
C VAL A 28 3.69 -0.29 0.81
N LYS A 29 4.74 -0.40 1.61
CA LYS A 29 5.91 0.45 1.46
C LYS A 29 6.54 0.30 0.08
N THR A 30 6.45 -0.88 -0.51
CA THR A 30 7.00 -1.10 -1.84
C THR A 30 6.34 -0.18 -2.86
N LEU A 31 5.04 0.02 -2.77
CA LEU A 31 4.34 0.94 -3.66
C LEU A 31 4.86 2.37 -3.46
N ILE A 32 4.95 2.79 -2.20
CA ILE A 32 5.38 4.15 -1.91
C ILE A 32 6.78 4.40 -2.46
N ASP A 33 7.70 3.46 -2.21
CA ASP A 33 9.06 3.59 -2.72
C ASP A 33 9.10 3.62 -4.24
N TYR A 34 8.27 2.79 -4.86
CA TYR A 34 8.24 2.69 -6.31
C TYR A 34 7.82 4.02 -6.95
N LEU A 35 6.85 4.67 -6.32
CA LEU A 35 6.30 5.90 -6.88
C LEU A 35 7.26 7.08 -6.81
N GLU A 36 8.36 6.94 -6.10
CA GLU A 36 9.36 8.00 -6.08
C GLU A 36 10.04 8.15 -7.43
N GLU A 37 10.11 7.07 -8.21
CA GLU A 37 10.78 7.12 -9.49
C GLU A 37 9.99 6.55 -10.65
N GLN A 38 8.93 5.82 -10.35
CA GLN A 38 8.14 5.15 -11.37
C GLN A 38 6.70 5.58 -11.27
N SER A 39 5.93 5.25 -12.29
CA SER A 39 4.50 5.56 -12.28
C SER A 39 3.71 4.42 -11.65
N LEU A 40 2.46 4.72 -11.31
CA LEU A 40 1.56 3.68 -10.84
C LEU A 40 1.38 2.59 -11.87
N GLU A 41 1.33 2.95 -13.15
CA GLU A 41 1.18 1.97 -14.20
C GLU A 41 2.35 0.98 -14.20
N GLU A 42 3.56 1.49 -14.00
CA GLU A 42 4.73 0.62 -13.96
C GLU A 42 4.68 -0.27 -12.73
N PHE A 43 4.23 0.26 -11.60
CA PHE A 43 4.10 -0.55 -10.40
C PHE A 43 3.14 -1.71 -10.65
N LEU A 44 1.99 -1.43 -11.23
CA LEU A 44 0.98 -2.46 -11.45
C LEU A 44 1.46 -3.51 -12.43
N LYS A 45 2.28 -3.13 -13.39
CA LYS A 45 2.87 -4.10 -14.29
C LYS A 45 3.84 -5.03 -13.58
N GLY A 46 4.63 -4.49 -12.67
CA GLY A 46 5.63 -5.27 -11.97
C GLY A 46 5.07 -6.11 -10.84
N PHE A 47 3.91 -5.76 -10.34
CA PHE A 47 3.30 -6.47 -9.21
C PHE A 47 1.85 -6.83 -9.54
N PRO A 48 1.66 -7.80 -10.45
CA PRO A 48 0.31 -8.10 -10.94
C PRO A 48 -0.64 -8.66 -9.89
N SER A 49 -0.11 -9.08 -8.73
CA SER A 49 -0.99 -9.56 -7.68
C SER A 49 -1.68 -8.41 -6.93
N VAL A 50 -1.25 -7.18 -7.15
CA VAL A 50 -1.87 -6.00 -6.54
C VAL A 50 -2.81 -5.38 -7.57
N SER A 51 -4.07 -5.15 -7.19
CA SER A 51 -5.01 -4.54 -8.11
C SER A 51 -4.85 -3.03 -8.11
N ARG A 52 -5.33 -2.40 -9.17
CA ARG A 52 -5.33 -0.94 -9.23
C ARG A 52 -6.13 -0.35 -8.07
N GLU A 53 -7.26 -0.98 -7.74
CA GLU A 53 -8.09 -0.49 -6.65
C GLU A 53 -7.34 -0.51 -5.33
N GLN A 54 -6.59 -1.57 -5.08
CA GLN A 54 -5.79 -1.65 -3.86
C GLN A 54 -4.75 -0.55 -3.81
N ALA A 55 -4.03 -0.37 -4.91
CA ALA A 55 -2.96 0.63 -4.94
C ALA A 55 -3.52 2.04 -4.80
N GLU A 56 -4.60 2.33 -5.50
CA GLU A 56 -5.18 3.66 -5.43
C GLU A 56 -5.75 3.97 -4.05
N SER A 57 -6.30 2.95 -3.38
CA SER A 57 -6.81 3.14 -2.03
C SER A 57 -5.70 3.53 -1.06
N VAL A 58 -4.55 2.89 -1.20
CA VAL A 58 -3.43 3.20 -0.33
C VAL A 58 -2.91 4.60 -0.59
N ILE A 59 -2.81 4.98 -1.87
CA ILE A 59 -2.36 6.32 -2.21
C ILE A 59 -3.31 7.36 -1.61
N GLU A 60 -4.60 7.12 -1.70
CA GLU A 60 -5.59 8.04 -1.17
C GLU A 60 -5.49 8.16 0.34
N MET A 61 -5.32 7.03 1.03
CA MET A 61 -5.19 7.06 2.48
C MET A 61 -3.93 7.80 2.92
N ALA A 62 -2.84 7.61 2.18
CA ALA A 62 -1.59 8.30 2.51
C ALA A 62 -1.74 9.80 2.32
N ALA A 63 -2.44 10.21 1.26
CA ALA A 63 -2.65 11.63 1.01
C ALA A 63 -3.51 12.26 2.09
N GLU A 64 -4.55 11.55 2.53
CA GLU A 64 -5.43 12.08 3.57
C GLU A 64 -4.69 12.25 4.89
N LYS A 65 -3.84 11.28 5.23
CA LYS A 65 -3.09 11.38 6.46
C LYS A 65 -2.10 12.53 6.41
N PHE A 66 -1.46 12.71 5.28
CA PHE A 66 -0.51 13.80 5.11
C PHE A 66 -1.20 15.16 5.29
N ILE A 67 -2.35 15.31 4.67
CA ILE A 67 -3.11 16.56 4.77
C ILE A 67 -3.56 16.79 6.21
N ALA A 68 -4.02 15.74 6.87
CA ALA A 68 -4.47 15.86 8.25
C ALA A 68 -3.33 16.32 9.15
N GLU A 69 -2.13 15.81 8.93
CA GLU A 69 -0.99 16.21 9.74
C GLU A 69 -0.58 17.65 9.49
N LEU A 70 -0.73 18.10 8.25
CA LEU A 70 -0.41 19.49 7.95
C LEU A 70 -1.43 20.45 8.55
N SER A 71 -2.63 19.96 8.80
CA SER A 71 -3.71 20.83 9.28
C SER A 71 -3.72 20.98 10.79
N THR A 72 -2.91 20.23 11.51
CA THR A 72 -2.92 20.34 12.98
C THR A 72 -1.80 21.24 13.54
#